data_95241773276571e3992fe2f9b0f38be3
#
_entry.id   95241773276571e3992fe2f9b0f38be3
#
_cell.length_a   1.000
_cell.length_b   1.000
_cell.length_c   1.000
_cell.angle_alpha   90.00
_cell.angle_beta   90.00
_cell.angle_gamma   90.00
#
_symmetry.space_group_name_H-M   'P 1'
#
loop_
_entity.id
_entity.type
_entity.pdbx_description
1 polymer ?
#
loop_
_entity_poly.entity_id
_entity_poly.type
_entity_poly.pdbx_seq_one_letter_code
_entity_poly.pdbx_strand_id
1 'polypeptide(L)'
;MHLGNLRSALYTYLYAKHNGGRFILRIEDTDRERYVEGATDVIYRTLRSIGMQWDEGPDIGGDYGPYVQSERKAMYLPYAEQLVREGKAYYCFCTKEELEERRAAAAARGETFKYDKHCLHMSREEVERRLAAGEPYVIRQNVPETGEASFDDVIYGHIAVDCAELDDMILIKADGMPTYNFANVIDDHTMGITHVMRGNEYLASTPKYNLLYDAFGWEKPAYIHMTPIMRDAQHKLSKRDGDAYFEDYLNKGYLKEAIVNYVALLGWNPGDEREFFTLGELIDAFSIEGMSKSPAIFDVNKLTWMNAEYIRRLTPDAFTAHAMPYYCLLYTSPSPRDYAAS
;
A
#
# COMPACT_ATOMS: atom_id res chain seq x y z
N MET A 1 5.63 8.22 9.39
CA MET A 1 4.69 7.54 8.42
C MET A 1 3.96 8.57 7.59
N HIS A 2 3.90 8.44 6.25
CA HIS A 2 3.15 9.36 5.38
C HIS A 2 1.64 9.31 5.68
N LEU A 3 0.95 10.47 5.71
CA LEU A 3 -0.48 10.54 6.09
C LEU A 3 -1.39 9.70 5.17
N GLY A 4 -1.04 9.56 3.88
CA GLY A 4 -1.76 8.68 2.96
C GLY A 4 -1.69 7.21 3.38
N ASN A 5 -0.50 6.73 3.77
CA ASN A 5 -0.31 5.36 4.26
C ASN A 5 -1.01 5.16 5.61
N LEU A 6 -0.94 6.16 6.49
CA LEU A 6 -1.66 6.14 7.77
C LEU A 6 -3.17 6.01 7.53
N ARG A 7 -3.75 6.77 6.59
CA ARG A 7 -5.17 6.67 6.24
C ARG A 7 -5.54 5.29 5.71
N SER A 8 -4.71 4.73 4.83
CA SER A 8 -4.95 3.38 4.30
C SER A 8 -4.97 2.34 5.41
N ALA A 9 -3.97 2.37 6.29
CA ALA A 9 -3.91 1.47 7.44
C ALA A 9 -5.08 1.69 8.41
N LEU A 10 -5.43 2.96 8.68
CA LEU A 10 -6.55 3.31 9.57
C LEU A 10 -7.89 2.79 9.03
N TYR A 11 -8.21 3.02 7.77
CA TYR A 11 -9.48 2.57 7.19
C TYR A 11 -9.59 1.04 7.17
N THR A 12 -8.51 0.36 6.78
CA THR A 12 -8.46 -1.11 6.84
C THR A 12 -8.66 -1.62 8.26
N TYR A 13 -8.01 -0.99 9.24
CA TYR A 13 -8.17 -1.32 10.66
C TYR A 13 -9.59 -1.09 11.16
N LEU A 14 -10.15 0.10 10.89
CA LEU A 14 -11.50 0.47 11.32
C LEU A 14 -12.53 -0.51 10.73
N TYR A 15 -12.42 -0.82 9.44
CA TYR A 15 -13.32 -1.74 8.78
C TYR A 15 -13.21 -3.16 9.33
N ALA A 16 -11.99 -3.67 9.52
CA ALA A 16 -11.77 -4.99 10.10
C ALA A 16 -12.37 -5.09 11.51
N LYS A 17 -12.09 -4.11 12.38
CA LYS A 17 -12.59 -4.11 13.76
C LYS A 17 -14.10 -3.90 13.86
N HIS A 18 -14.67 -3.02 13.03
CA HIS A 18 -16.12 -2.82 12.94
C HIS A 18 -16.87 -4.11 12.63
N ASN A 19 -16.34 -4.92 11.72
CA ASN A 19 -16.96 -6.18 11.29
C ASN A 19 -16.51 -7.40 12.12
N GLY A 20 -15.81 -7.22 13.23
CA GLY A 20 -15.30 -8.33 14.05
C GLY A 20 -14.24 -9.19 13.34
N GLY A 21 -13.61 -8.65 12.29
CA GLY A 21 -12.55 -9.30 11.53
C GLY A 21 -11.18 -9.14 12.16
N ARG A 22 -10.16 -9.70 11.48
CA ARG A 22 -8.75 -9.62 11.88
C ARG A 22 -8.02 -8.59 11.02
N PHE A 23 -7.16 -7.80 11.65
CA PHE A 23 -6.23 -6.89 11.00
C PHE A 23 -4.84 -7.48 11.03
N ILE A 24 -4.33 -7.85 9.86
CA ILE A 24 -3.01 -8.47 9.69
C ILE A 24 -2.02 -7.42 9.21
N LEU A 25 -0.83 -7.39 9.82
CA LEU A 25 0.28 -6.57 9.37
C LEU A 25 1.28 -7.44 8.60
N ARG A 26 1.46 -7.16 7.31
CA ARG A 26 2.41 -7.82 6.41
C ARG A 26 3.46 -6.83 5.92
N ILE A 27 4.73 -7.24 5.96
CA ILE A 27 5.86 -6.47 5.43
C ILE A 27 6.17 -6.94 4.01
N GLU A 28 6.07 -6.03 3.06
CA GLU A 28 6.24 -6.28 1.63
C GLU A 28 7.61 -5.77 1.17
N ASP A 29 8.66 -6.57 1.42
CA ASP A 29 10.07 -6.26 1.17
C ASP A 29 10.64 -6.97 -0.07
N THR A 30 9.80 -7.24 -1.08
CA THR A 30 10.23 -7.89 -2.34
C THR A 30 11.20 -7.03 -3.16
N ASP A 31 11.24 -5.71 -2.95
CA ASP A 31 12.15 -4.77 -3.58
C ASP A 31 13.30 -4.41 -2.63
N ARG A 32 14.38 -5.20 -2.69
CA ARG A 32 15.56 -5.02 -1.82
C ARG A 32 16.35 -3.75 -2.12
N GLU A 33 16.24 -3.20 -3.33
CA GLU A 33 16.95 -1.96 -3.70
C GLU A 33 16.34 -0.74 -2.98
N ARG A 34 15.08 -0.83 -2.58
CA ARG A 34 14.35 0.21 -1.85
C ARG A 34 14.27 -0.03 -0.35
N TYR A 35 14.96 -1.04 0.15
CA TYR A 35 14.97 -1.31 1.59
C TYR A 35 15.55 -0.11 2.38
N VAL A 36 14.82 0.33 3.39
CA VAL A 36 15.24 1.40 4.31
C VAL A 36 15.30 0.80 5.71
N GLU A 37 16.49 0.74 6.27
CA GLU A 37 16.69 0.26 7.64
C GLU A 37 15.86 1.08 8.65
N GLY A 38 15.18 0.41 9.58
CA GLY A 38 14.33 1.05 10.59
C GLY A 38 12.94 1.48 10.09
N ALA A 39 12.61 1.34 8.80
CA ALA A 39 11.30 1.70 8.28
C ALA A 39 10.16 0.90 8.95
N THR A 40 10.38 -0.38 9.20
CA THR A 40 9.42 -1.27 9.90
C THR A 40 9.17 -0.82 11.33
N ASP A 41 10.22 -0.38 12.06
CA ASP A 41 10.09 0.12 13.43
C ASP A 41 9.27 1.41 13.50
N VAL A 42 9.40 2.28 12.49
CA VAL A 42 8.55 3.48 12.38
C VAL A 42 7.09 3.09 12.22
N ILE A 43 6.78 2.09 11.38
CA ILE A 43 5.41 1.59 11.20
C ILE A 43 4.86 1.07 12.53
N TYR A 44 5.58 0.18 13.21
CA TYR A 44 5.15 -0.39 14.50
C TYR A 44 4.93 0.68 15.55
N ARG A 45 5.87 1.62 15.72
CA ARG A 45 5.75 2.71 16.68
C ARG A 45 4.55 3.61 16.39
N THR A 46 4.37 3.99 15.12
CA THR A 46 3.26 4.87 14.72
C THR A 46 1.93 4.19 15.01
N LEU A 47 1.70 2.97 14.50
CA LEU A 47 0.43 2.27 14.68
C LEU A 47 0.13 2.02 16.16
N ARG A 48 1.10 1.56 16.95
CA ARG A 48 0.91 1.35 18.39
C ARG A 48 0.64 2.64 19.16
N SER A 49 1.32 3.73 18.79
CA SER A 49 1.14 5.03 19.46
C SER A 49 -0.29 5.56 19.37
N ILE A 50 -1.00 5.23 18.29
CA ILE A 50 -2.38 5.65 18.04
C ILE A 50 -3.42 4.58 18.47
N GLY A 51 -2.96 3.49 19.10
CA GLY A 51 -3.85 2.44 19.61
C GLY A 51 -4.28 1.38 18.58
N MET A 52 -3.74 1.42 17.36
CA MET A 52 -3.99 0.39 16.36
C MET A 52 -3.15 -0.86 16.69
N GLN A 53 -3.82 -1.93 17.06
CA GLN A 53 -3.20 -3.22 17.34
C GLN A 53 -3.60 -4.21 16.26
N TRP A 54 -2.61 -4.84 15.63
CA TRP A 54 -2.85 -5.92 14.68
C TRP A 54 -3.03 -7.24 15.41
N ASP A 55 -3.80 -8.14 14.81
CA ASP A 55 -4.12 -9.44 15.38
C ASP A 55 -3.06 -10.47 15.00
N GLU A 56 -2.38 -10.26 13.86
CA GLU A 56 -1.30 -11.09 13.36
C GLU A 56 -0.25 -10.22 12.67
N GLY A 57 1.00 -10.61 12.77
CA GLY A 57 2.10 -9.87 12.14
C GLY A 57 3.48 -10.40 12.49
N PRO A 58 4.57 -9.79 11.94
CA PRO A 58 5.92 -10.33 12.08
C PRO A 58 6.41 -10.42 13.51
N ASP A 59 5.97 -9.54 14.39
CA ASP A 59 6.44 -9.40 15.77
C ASP A 59 5.58 -10.15 16.79
N ILE A 60 4.35 -10.52 16.43
CA ILE A 60 3.43 -11.23 17.33
C ILE A 60 3.08 -12.63 16.83
N GLY A 61 3.42 -12.97 15.57
CA GLY A 61 3.05 -14.24 14.96
C GLY A 61 1.57 -14.31 14.57
N GLY A 62 1.05 -15.52 14.41
CA GLY A 62 -0.32 -15.84 14.05
C GLY A 62 -0.40 -17.09 13.18
N ASP A 63 -1.62 -17.38 12.67
CA ASP A 63 -1.92 -18.61 11.96
C ASP A 63 -1.40 -18.64 10.50
N TYR A 64 -1.13 -17.47 9.90
CA TYR A 64 -0.85 -17.31 8.47
C TYR A 64 0.61 -16.90 8.16
N GLY A 65 1.49 -16.98 9.18
CA GLY A 65 2.92 -16.62 9.01
C GLY A 65 3.68 -17.46 7.99
N PRO A 66 4.88 -17.02 7.62
CA PRO A 66 5.56 -15.76 7.98
C PRO A 66 4.87 -14.52 7.40
N TYR A 67 5.07 -13.34 8.04
CA TYR A 67 4.43 -12.08 7.64
C TYR A 67 5.39 -11.10 6.94
N VAL A 68 6.59 -11.56 6.60
CA VAL A 68 7.59 -10.82 5.81
C VAL A 68 7.76 -11.54 4.49
N GLN A 69 7.56 -10.86 3.37
CA GLN A 69 7.55 -11.51 2.05
C GLN A 69 8.88 -12.16 1.67
N SER A 70 10.01 -11.59 2.08
CA SER A 70 11.31 -12.23 1.85
C SER A 70 11.47 -13.57 2.59
N GLU A 71 10.83 -13.75 3.74
CA GLU A 71 10.81 -15.02 4.47
C GLU A 71 9.89 -16.06 3.81
N ARG A 72 8.92 -15.62 3.02
CA ARG A 72 7.99 -16.44 2.25
C ARG A 72 8.53 -16.85 0.87
N LYS A 73 9.75 -16.45 0.50
CA LYS A 73 10.33 -16.65 -0.83
C LYS A 73 10.09 -18.04 -1.41
N ALA A 74 10.30 -19.08 -0.59
CA ALA A 74 10.15 -20.48 -1.03
C ALA A 74 8.70 -20.87 -1.36
N MET A 75 7.72 -20.10 -0.90
CA MET A 75 6.30 -20.39 -1.12
C MET A 75 5.81 -19.95 -2.51
N TYR A 76 6.43 -18.95 -3.15
CA TYR A 76 5.91 -18.36 -4.38
C TYR A 76 6.24 -19.15 -5.63
N LEU A 77 7.44 -19.75 -5.72
CA LEU A 77 7.88 -20.46 -6.92
C LEU A 77 6.94 -21.63 -7.30
N PRO A 78 6.46 -22.49 -6.38
CA PRO A 78 5.53 -23.57 -6.71
C PRO A 78 4.24 -23.09 -7.38
N TYR A 79 3.69 -21.93 -6.99
CA TYR A 79 2.51 -21.33 -7.62
C TYR A 79 2.82 -20.82 -9.04
N ALA A 80 3.98 -20.18 -9.24
CA ALA A 80 4.39 -19.74 -10.57
C ALA A 80 4.60 -20.93 -11.52
N GLU A 81 5.22 -22.00 -11.03
CA GLU A 81 5.40 -23.25 -11.80
C GLU A 81 4.07 -23.96 -12.09
N GLN A 82 3.09 -23.87 -11.19
CA GLN A 82 1.74 -24.35 -11.48
C GLN A 82 1.15 -23.59 -12.68
N LEU A 83 1.22 -22.27 -12.67
CA LEU A 83 0.75 -21.46 -13.80
C LEU A 83 1.48 -21.79 -15.12
N VAL A 84 2.78 -22.10 -15.05
CA VAL A 84 3.54 -22.55 -16.23
C VAL A 84 2.99 -23.87 -16.76
N ARG A 85 2.78 -24.87 -15.88
CA ARG A 85 2.20 -26.17 -16.28
C ARG A 85 0.81 -26.04 -16.90
N GLU A 86 0.02 -25.06 -16.47
CA GLU A 86 -1.33 -24.77 -16.95
C GLU A 86 -1.37 -23.82 -18.16
N GLY A 87 -0.19 -23.38 -18.64
CA GLY A 87 -0.08 -22.45 -19.79
C GLY A 87 -0.53 -21.02 -19.48
N LYS A 88 -0.66 -20.68 -18.19
CA LYS A 88 -1.02 -19.34 -17.68
C LYS A 88 0.19 -18.48 -17.37
N ALA A 89 1.38 -19.06 -17.41
CA ALA A 89 2.68 -18.40 -17.30
C ALA A 89 3.71 -19.12 -18.16
N TYR A 90 4.88 -18.53 -18.34
CA TYR A 90 5.97 -19.12 -19.11
C TYR A 90 7.34 -18.61 -18.64
N TYR A 91 8.38 -19.39 -18.90
CA TYR A 91 9.76 -18.99 -18.70
C TYR A 91 10.20 -18.00 -19.76
N CYS A 92 10.83 -16.91 -19.36
CA CYS A 92 11.39 -15.91 -20.25
C CYS A 92 12.88 -15.75 -19.96
N PHE A 93 13.70 -15.97 -20.99
CA PHE A 93 15.16 -15.93 -20.96
C PHE A 93 15.73 -14.66 -21.60
N CYS A 94 14.88 -13.67 -21.94
CA CYS A 94 15.35 -12.41 -22.48
C CYS A 94 16.23 -11.68 -21.48
N THR A 95 17.39 -11.20 -21.92
CA THR A 95 18.29 -10.37 -21.12
C THR A 95 17.76 -8.94 -20.94
N LYS A 96 18.33 -8.19 -20.01
CA LYS A 96 17.98 -6.77 -19.83
C LYS A 96 18.32 -5.96 -21.09
N GLU A 97 19.48 -6.24 -21.68
CA GLU A 97 20.00 -5.60 -22.88
C GLU A 97 19.05 -5.80 -24.07
N GLU A 98 18.61 -7.03 -24.33
CA GLU A 98 17.63 -7.34 -25.38
C GLU A 98 16.30 -6.61 -25.18
N LEU A 99 15.84 -6.51 -23.92
CA LEU A 99 14.60 -5.79 -23.60
C LEU A 99 14.77 -4.27 -23.75
N GLU A 100 15.92 -3.72 -23.42
CA GLU A 100 16.25 -2.29 -23.63
C GLU A 100 16.34 -1.94 -25.11
N GLU A 101 16.95 -2.77 -25.93
CA GLU A 101 16.98 -2.61 -27.38
C GLU A 101 15.57 -2.60 -27.99
N ARG A 102 14.71 -3.53 -27.58
CA ARG A 102 13.32 -3.59 -28.03
C ARG A 102 12.52 -2.36 -27.57
N ARG A 103 12.72 -1.88 -26.35
CA ARG A 103 12.12 -0.63 -25.86
C ARG A 103 12.56 0.58 -26.68
N ALA A 104 13.85 0.68 -26.95
CA ALA A 104 14.40 1.76 -27.77
C ALA A 104 13.84 1.73 -29.19
N ALA A 105 13.71 0.55 -29.78
CA ALA A 105 13.12 0.36 -31.10
C ALA A 105 11.64 0.73 -31.13
N ALA A 106 10.84 0.39 -30.11
CA ALA A 106 9.44 0.80 -30.01
C ALA A 106 9.33 2.33 -29.84
N ALA A 107 10.13 2.92 -28.96
CA ALA A 107 10.15 4.38 -28.76
C ALA A 107 10.53 5.14 -30.05
N ALA A 108 11.46 4.63 -30.85
CA ALA A 108 11.84 5.21 -32.15
C ALA A 108 10.69 5.21 -33.15
N ARG A 109 9.70 4.30 -33.01
CA ARG A 109 8.48 4.26 -33.81
C ARG A 109 7.32 5.04 -33.20
N GLY A 110 7.54 5.67 -32.03
CA GLY A 110 6.48 6.37 -31.28
C GLY A 110 5.47 5.43 -30.61
N GLU A 111 5.83 4.17 -30.41
CA GLU A 111 4.99 3.12 -29.82
C GLU A 111 5.33 2.96 -28.32
N THR A 112 4.31 2.65 -27.52
CA THR A 112 4.52 2.19 -26.14
C THR A 112 5.03 0.76 -26.18
N PHE A 113 6.17 0.51 -25.51
CA PHE A 113 6.72 -0.85 -25.45
C PHE A 113 5.76 -1.78 -24.70
N LYS A 114 5.39 -2.88 -25.35
CA LYS A 114 4.73 -4.03 -24.76
C LYS A 114 5.60 -5.26 -25.04
N TYR A 115 5.73 -6.15 -24.05
CA TYR A 115 6.50 -7.38 -24.26
C TYR A 115 5.80 -8.26 -25.29
N ASP A 116 6.54 -8.66 -26.33
CA ASP A 116 6.04 -9.35 -27.54
C ASP A 116 5.83 -10.86 -27.38
N LYS A 117 5.81 -11.37 -26.14
CA LYS A 117 5.69 -12.81 -25.83
C LYS A 117 6.77 -13.69 -26.48
N HIS A 118 7.93 -13.13 -26.82
CA HIS A 118 9.01 -13.80 -27.54
C HIS A 118 9.32 -15.22 -27.03
N CYS A 119 9.36 -15.41 -25.72
CA CYS A 119 9.68 -16.71 -25.13
C CYS A 119 8.47 -17.64 -24.95
N LEU A 120 7.24 -17.17 -25.17
CA LEU A 120 6.02 -17.99 -25.00
C LEU A 120 5.98 -19.18 -25.95
N HIS A 121 6.48 -19.01 -27.16
CA HIS A 121 6.42 -20.03 -28.25
C HIS A 121 7.66 -20.93 -28.31
N MET A 122 8.52 -20.87 -27.30
CA MET A 122 9.70 -21.73 -27.20
C MET A 122 9.25 -23.17 -26.92
N SER A 123 9.90 -24.16 -27.61
CA SER A 123 9.54 -25.56 -27.38
C SER A 123 9.87 -25.99 -25.97
N ARG A 124 9.14 -26.99 -25.46
CA ARG A 124 9.36 -27.54 -24.14
C ARG A 124 10.80 -28.07 -23.97
N GLU A 125 11.32 -28.75 -24.97
CA GLU A 125 12.68 -29.29 -24.96
C GLU A 125 13.73 -28.18 -24.87
N GLU A 126 13.50 -27.04 -25.53
CA GLU A 126 14.40 -25.90 -25.50
C GLU A 126 14.35 -25.23 -24.13
N VAL A 127 13.17 -25.05 -23.53
CA VAL A 127 13.01 -24.55 -22.15
C VAL A 127 13.73 -25.46 -21.17
N GLU A 128 13.50 -26.77 -21.21
CA GLU A 128 14.15 -27.74 -20.33
C GLU A 128 15.68 -27.73 -20.51
N ARG A 129 16.18 -27.63 -21.74
CA ARG A 129 17.61 -27.52 -22.03
C ARG A 129 18.23 -26.26 -21.37
N ARG A 130 17.59 -25.11 -21.49
CA ARG A 130 18.08 -23.84 -20.92
C ARG A 130 18.04 -23.87 -19.39
N LEU A 131 16.98 -24.39 -18.80
CA LEU A 131 16.87 -24.57 -17.37
C LEU A 131 17.97 -25.51 -16.82
N ALA A 132 18.21 -26.64 -17.52
CA ALA A 132 19.27 -27.59 -17.17
C ALA A 132 20.69 -26.98 -17.32
N ALA A 133 20.87 -26.04 -18.25
CA ALA A 133 22.11 -25.28 -18.42
C ALA A 133 22.30 -24.18 -17.34
N GLY A 134 21.31 -23.93 -16.49
CA GLY A 134 21.36 -22.89 -15.46
C GLY A 134 21.27 -21.47 -16.03
N GLU A 135 20.70 -21.29 -17.24
CA GLU A 135 20.53 -19.96 -17.81
C GLU A 135 19.59 -19.11 -16.93
N PRO A 136 19.92 -17.82 -16.66
CA PRO A 136 19.04 -16.94 -15.90
C PRO A 136 17.68 -16.78 -16.60
N TYR A 137 16.62 -16.84 -15.85
CA TYR A 137 15.26 -16.67 -16.37
C TYR A 137 14.39 -15.86 -15.41
N VAL A 138 13.27 -15.37 -15.92
CA VAL A 138 12.13 -14.89 -15.17
C VAL A 138 10.90 -15.73 -15.54
N ILE A 139 9.89 -15.76 -14.67
CA ILE A 139 8.58 -16.32 -15.02
C ILE A 139 7.64 -15.15 -15.26
N ARG A 140 6.97 -15.15 -16.42
CA ARG A 140 5.98 -14.14 -16.80
C ARG A 140 4.58 -14.73 -16.82
N GLN A 141 3.61 -13.91 -16.42
CA GLN A 141 2.19 -14.19 -16.64
C GLN A 141 1.93 -14.25 -18.16
N ASN A 142 1.15 -15.24 -18.60
CA ASN A 142 0.63 -15.28 -19.96
C ASN A 142 -0.77 -14.64 -19.97
N VAL A 143 -0.84 -13.35 -20.25
CA VAL A 143 -2.10 -12.63 -20.38
C VAL A 143 -2.78 -13.09 -21.68
N PRO A 144 -4.10 -13.40 -21.69
CA PRO A 144 -4.83 -13.73 -22.91
C PRO A 144 -4.70 -12.62 -23.96
N GLU A 145 -4.63 -12.99 -25.23
CA GLU A 145 -4.53 -12.02 -26.34
C GLU A 145 -5.87 -11.33 -26.64
N THR A 146 -6.96 -11.94 -26.23
CA THR A 146 -8.32 -11.46 -26.47
C THR A 146 -9.17 -11.66 -25.22
N GLY A 147 -10.26 -10.92 -25.12
CA GLY A 147 -11.17 -10.95 -23.98
C GLY A 147 -10.95 -9.77 -23.05
N GLU A 148 -11.63 -9.80 -21.95
CA GLU A 148 -11.68 -8.70 -20.99
C GLU A 148 -11.24 -9.18 -19.61
N ALA A 149 -10.42 -8.38 -18.95
CA ALA A 149 -10.09 -8.52 -17.52
C ALA A 149 -10.85 -7.46 -16.73
N SER A 150 -11.77 -7.87 -15.86
CA SER A 150 -12.64 -6.94 -15.14
C SER A 150 -12.71 -7.23 -13.65
N PHE A 151 -13.15 -6.25 -12.90
CA PHE A 151 -13.47 -6.34 -11.47
C PHE A 151 -14.46 -5.26 -11.07
N ASP A 152 -15.14 -5.50 -9.95
CA ASP A 152 -16.01 -4.52 -9.32
C ASP A 152 -15.29 -3.88 -8.14
N ASP A 153 -15.17 -2.55 -8.18
CA ASP A 153 -14.61 -1.75 -7.09
C ASP A 153 -15.74 -1.01 -6.36
N VAL A 154 -15.72 -1.02 -5.04
CA VAL A 154 -16.78 -0.42 -4.23
C VAL A 154 -16.89 1.10 -4.48
N ILE A 155 -15.76 1.77 -4.73
CA ILE A 155 -15.72 3.23 -4.94
C ILE A 155 -15.90 3.60 -6.42
N TYR A 156 -15.19 2.90 -7.31
CA TYR A 156 -15.12 3.23 -8.75
C TYR A 156 -16.14 2.45 -9.60
N GLY A 157 -16.83 1.45 -9.03
CA GLY A 157 -17.79 0.60 -9.76
C GLY A 157 -17.08 -0.42 -10.64
N HIS A 158 -17.75 -0.85 -11.70
CA HIS A 158 -17.23 -1.84 -12.63
C HIS A 158 -16.10 -1.26 -13.48
N ILE A 159 -14.95 -1.96 -13.48
CA ILE A 159 -13.76 -1.60 -14.27
C ILE A 159 -13.41 -2.79 -15.13
N ALA A 160 -13.25 -2.52 -16.42
CA ALA A 160 -12.94 -3.52 -17.44
C ALA A 160 -11.84 -3.00 -18.36
N VAL A 161 -10.90 -3.87 -18.71
CA VAL A 161 -9.77 -3.56 -19.61
C VAL A 161 -9.64 -4.71 -20.62
N ASP A 162 -9.49 -4.38 -21.91
CA ASP A 162 -9.18 -5.38 -22.92
C ASP A 162 -7.84 -6.05 -22.60
N CYS A 163 -7.82 -7.38 -22.60
CA CYS A 163 -6.58 -8.15 -22.38
C CYS A 163 -5.48 -7.78 -23.37
N ALA A 164 -5.84 -7.34 -24.57
CA ALA A 164 -4.90 -6.85 -25.57
C ALA A 164 -4.10 -5.61 -25.10
N GLU A 165 -4.62 -4.82 -24.16
CA GLU A 165 -3.93 -3.65 -23.58
C GLU A 165 -3.00 -4.00 -22.42
N LEU A 166 -3.15 -5.20 -21.85
CA LEU A 166 -2.37 -5.63 -20.69
C LEU A 166 -1.04 -6.25 -21.14
N ASP A 167 0.02 -6.00 -20.36
CA ASP A 167 1.35 -6.56 -20.58
C ASP A 167 1.60 -7.79 -19.68
N ASP A 168 2.38 -8.75 -20.17
CA ASP A 168 2.80 -9.94 -19.44
C ASP A 168 3.75 -9.55 -18.30
N MET A 169 3.23 -9.39 -17.11
CA MET A 169 4.05 -8.99 -15.96
C MET A 169 4.97 -10.12 -15.49
N ILE A 170 6.12 -9.75 -14.95
CA ILE A 170 7.00 -10.71 -14.29
C ILE A 170 6.37 -11.15 -12.99
N LEU A 171 6.28 -12.47 -12.78
CA LEU A 171 5.83 -13.10 -11.54
C LEU A 171 7.02 -13.38 -10.62
N ILE A 172 8.03 -14.08 -11.12
CA ILE A 172 9.27 -14.42 -10.44
C ILE A 172 10.45 -13.77 -11.16
N LYS A 173 11.27 -13.06 -10.42
CA LYS A 173 12.50 -12.40 -10.89
C LYS A 173 13.64 -13.41 -11.03
N ALA A 174 14.72 -13.03 -11.73
CA ALA A 174 15.90 -13.88 -11.94
C ALA A 174 16.62 -14.28 -10.63
N ASP A 175 16.45 -13.52 -9.55
CA ASP A 175 16.96 -13.86 -8.22
C ASP A 175 16.05 -14.85 -7.44
N GLY A 176 14.96 -15.29 -8.06
CA GLY A 176 13.95 -16.18 -7.49
C GLY A 176 12.98 -15.49 -6.53
N MET A 177 13.07 -14.16 -6.36
CA MET A 177 12.09 -13.40 -5.61
C MET A 177 10.85 -13.12 -6.47
N PRO A 178 9.65 -13.13 -5.89
CA PRO A 178 8.47 -12.68 -6.59
C PRO A 178 8.55 -11.17 -6.85
N THR A 179 7.80 -10.70 -7.83
CA THR A 179 7.44 -9.28 -7.87
C THR A 179 6.35 -9.00 -6.85
N TYR A 180 6.21 -7.73 -6.42
CA TYR A 180 5.09 -7.30 -5.59
C TYR A 180 3.73 -7.75 -6.17
N ASN A 181 3.55 -7.61 -7.47
CA ASN A 181 2.31 -7.91 -8.16
C ASN A 181 1.89 -9.40 -8.08
N PHE A 182 2.84 -10.30 -7.93
CA PHE A 182 2.57 -11.73 -7.75
C PHE A 182 2.45 -12.09 -6.28
N ALA A 183 3.37 -11.59 -5.46
CA ALA A 183 3.40 -11.87 -4.03
C ALA A 183 2.10 -11.46 -3.34
N ASN A 184 1.55 -10.29 -3.66
CA ASN A 184 0.32 -9.82 -3.03
C ASN A 184 -0.87 -10.76 -3.27
N VAL A 185 -1.01 -11.30 -4.49
CA VAL A 185 -2.11 -12.22 -4.84
C VAL A 185 -1.99 -13.54 -4.05
N ILE A 186 -0.77 -14.10 -4.01
CA ILE A 186 -0.51 -15.36 -3.29
C ILE A 186 -0.73 -15.17 -1.79
N ASP A 187 -0.24 -14.06 -1.24
CA ASP A 187 -0.33 -13.76 0.18
C ASP A 187 -1.78 -13.44 0.59
N ASP A 188 -2.49 -12.64 -0.20
CA ASP A 188 -3.89 -12.33 0.08
C ASP A 188 -4.75 -13.60 0.09
N HIS A 189 -4.54 -14.51 -0.87
CA HIS A 189 -5.23 -15.80 -0.87
C HIS A 189 -4.83 -16.68 0.31
N THR A 190 -3.53 -16.88 0.53
CA THR A 190 -3.03 -17.80 1.57
C THR A 190 -3.23 -17.29 3.00
N MET A 191 -3.40 -15.97 3.18
CA MET A 191 -3.75 -15.33 4.45
C MET A 191 -5.26 -15.12 4.62
N GLY A 192 -6.09 -15.56 3.65
CA GLY A 192 -7.54 -15.44 3.74
C GLY A 192 -8.05 -14.01 3.74
N ILE A 193 -7.36 -13.10 3.03
CA ILE A 193 -7.76 -11.71 2.92
C ILE A 193 -9.07 -11.60 2.13
N THR A 194 -10.07 -11.03 2.75
CA THR A 194 -11.42 -10.88 2.17
C THR A 194 -11.65 -9.52 1.50
N HIS A 195 -10.94 -8.48 1.97
CA HIS A 195 -11.10 -7.12 1.50
C HIS A 195 -9.73 -6.47 1.31
N VAL A 196 -9.51 -5.83 0.17
CA VAL A 196 -8.29 -5.08 -0.17
C VAL A 196 -8.62 -3.61 -0.25
N MET A 197 -8.16 -2.83 0.75
CA MET A 197 -8.25 -1.36 0.77
C MET A 197 -6.89 -0.75 0.48
N ARG A 198 -6.76 0.00 -0.61
CA ARG A 198 -5.48 0.61 -1.02
C ARG A 198 -5.69 1.86 -1.87
N GLY A 199 -4.61 2.54 -2.24
CA GLY A 199 -4.67 3.72 -3.08
C GLY A 199 -5.11 3.41 -4.51
N ASN A 200 -5.68 4.40 -5.19
CA ASN A 200 -6.20 4.28 -6.55
C ASN A 200 -5.11 4.07 -7.63
N GLU A 201 -3.84 4.18 -7.29
CA GLU A 201 -2.70 3.88 -8.18
C GLU A 201 -2.65 2.41 -8.60
N TYR A 202 -3.32 1.52 -7.87
CA TYR A 202 -3.40 0.10 -8.19
C TYR A 202 -4.57 -0.28 -9.11
N LEU A 203 -5.46 0.65 -9.45
CA LEU A 203 -6.60 0.39 -10.34
C LEU A 203 -6.16 -0.23 -11.68
N ALA A 204 -5.10 0.31 -12.28
CA ALA A 204 -4.58 -0.18 -13.55
C ALA A 204 -3.91 -1.57 -13.46
N SER A 205 -3.47 -1.98 -12.29
CA SER A 205 -2.82 -3.29 -12.08
C SER A 205 -3.80 -4.38 -11.66
N THR A 206 -4.93 -4.02 -11.05
CA THR A 206 -5.91 -4.96 -10.49
C THR A 206 -6.48 -5.94 -11.53
N PRO A 207 -6.74 -5.57 -12.80
CA PRO A 207 -7.16 -6.54 -13.80
C PRO A 207 -6.17 -7.70 -13.97
N LYS A 208 -4.85 -7.45 -13.95
CA LYS A 208 -3.82 -8.49 -14.03
C LYS A 208 -3.81 -9.41 -12.81
N TYR A 209 -4.12 -8.87 -11.63
CA TYR A 209 -4.25 -9.69 -10.43
C TYR A 209 -5.47 -10.62 -10.52
N ASN A 210 -6.59 -10.12 -11.04
CA ASN A 210 -7.79 -10.93 -11.23
C ASN A 210 -7.58 -12.06 -12.25
N LEU A 211 -6.79 -11.85 -13.29
CA LEU A 211 -6.39 -12.93 -14.19
C LEU A 211 -5.58 -14.03 -13.46
N LEU A 212 -4.82 -13.70 -12.42
CA LEU A 212 -4.15 -14.71 -11.59
C LEU A 212 -5.14 -15.46 -10.69
N TYR A 213 -6.08 -14.75 -10.04
CA TYR A 213 -7.16 -15.41 -9.28
C TYR A 213 -7.96 -16.36 -10.15
N ASP A 214 -8.33 -15.93 -11.37
CA ASP A 214 -9.06 -16.76 -12.35
C ASP A 214 -8.22 -17.97 -12.79
N ALA A 215 -6.91 -17.77 -13.02
CA ALA A 215 -6.02 -18.86 -13.42
C ALA A 215 -5.87 -19.94 -12.34
N PHE A 216 -5.88 -19.54 -11.07
CA PHE A 216 -5.86 -20.48 -9.95
C PHE A 216 -7.25 -21.03 -9.57
N GLY A 217 -8.33 -20.47 -10.08
CA GLY A 217 -9.69 -20.80 -9.67
C GLY A 217 -10.01 -20.33 -8.26
N TRP A 218 -9.37 -19.25 -7.79
CA TRP A 218 -9.57 -18.70 -6.45
C TRP A 218 -10.65 -17.64 -6.40
N GLU A 219 -11.31 -17.54 -5.24
CA GLU A 219 -12.23 -16.44 -4.97
C GLU A 219 -11.46 -15.11 -4.86
N LYS A 220 -11.98 -14.07 -5.49
CA LYS A 220 -11.40 -12.73 -5.52
C LYS A 220 -11.80 -11.96 -4.26
N PRO A 221 -10.89 -11.18 -3.65
CA PRO A 221 -11.27 -10.28 -2.57
C PRO A 221 -12.15 -9.14 -3.08
N ALA A 222 -12.92 -8.52 -2.18
CA ALA A 222 -13.58 -7.25 -2.46
C ALA A 222 -12.55 -6.13 -2.56
N TYR A 223 -12.62 -5.32 -3.61
CA TYR A 223 -11.69 -4.22 -3.84
C TYR A 223 -12.29 -2.88 -3.46
N ILE A 224 -11.52 -2.09 -2.71
CA ILE A 224 -11.87 -0.73 -2.28
C ILE A 224 -10.67 0.17 -2.55
N HIS A 225 -10.63 0.81 -3.73
CA HIS A 225 -9.56 1.73 -4.07
C HIS A 225 -9.90 3.14 -3.58
N MET A 226 -9.11 3.64 -2.63
CA MET A 226 -9.31 4.94 -2.01
C MET A 226 -8.86 6.05 -2.94
N THR A 227 -9.65 7.12 -2.97
CA THR A 227 -9.27 8.36 -3.66
C THR A 227 -8.02 8.99 -3.04
N PRO A 228 -7.18 9.71 -3.79
CA PRO A 228 -5.95 10.29 -3.26
C PRO A 228 -6.24 11.42 -2.25
N ILE A 229 -5.28 11.67 -1.35
CA ILE A 229 -5.23 12.92 -0.59
C ILE A 229 -4.50 13.94 -1.45
N MET A 230 -5.15 15.06 -1.68
CA MET A 230 -4.63 16.16 -2.49
C MET A 230 -4.14 17.29 -1.60
N ARG A 231 -3.10 17.99 -2.03
CA ARG A 231 -2.68 19.28 -1.45
C ARG A 231 -3.60 20.41 -1.90
N ASP A 232 -3.95 20.38 -3.16
CA ASP A 232 -4.83 21.33 -3.84
C ASP A 232 -5.61 20.63 -4.97
N ALA A 233 -6.38 21.33 -5.74
CA ALA A 233 -7.21 20.73 -6.79
C ALA A 233 -6.43 19.96 -7.87
N GLN A 234 -5.12 20.17 -8.01
CA GLN A 234 -4.30 19.62 -9.10
C GLN A 234 -3.18 18.70 -8.60
N HIS A 235 -2.71 18.86 -7.36
CA HIS A 235 -1.52 18.20 -6.87
C HIS A 235 -1.83 17.25 -5.71
N LYS A 236 -1.31 16.03 -5.79
CA LYS A 236 -1.34 15.09 -4.64
C LYS A 236 -0.46 15.62 -3.49
N LEU A 237 -0.87 15.33 -2.27
CA LEU A 237 -0.04 15.57 -1.09
C LEU A 237 1.25 14.74 -1.22
N SER A 238 2.40 15.38 -1.19
CA SER A 238 3.70 14.73 -1.41
C SER A 238 4.76 15.20 -0.41
N LYS A 239 5.83 14.43 -0.29
CA LYS A 239 7.01 14.74 0.55
C LYS A 239 7.67 16.09 0.22
N ARG A 240 7.48 16.62 -1.00
CA ARG A 240 8.08 17.88 -1.47
C ARG A 240 7.31 19.11 -1.02
N ASP A 241 6.08 18.91 -0.51
CA ASP A 241 5.14 19.99 -0.22
C ASP A 241 5.14 20.41 1.25
N GLY A 242 6.14 20.01 2.04
CA GLY A 242 6.24 20.27 3.46
C GLY A 242 5.77 19.07 4.30
N ASP A 243 5.02 19.33 5.36
CA ASP A 243 4.62 18.30 6.30
C ASP A 243 3.60 17.32 5.68
N ALA A 244 4.05 16.14 5.39
CA ALA A 244 3.22 15.06 4.87
C ALA A 244 3.26 13.80 5.75
N TYR A 245 4.02 13.87 6.86
CA TYR A 245 4.21 12.75 7.76
C TYR A 245 3.53 12.98 9.10
N PHE A 246 3.05 11.91 9.70
CA PHE A 246 2.47 11.90 11.04
C PHE A 246 3.43 12.51 12.08
N GLU A 247 4.70 12.14 12.02
CA GLU A 247 5.75 12.59 12.93
C GLU A 247 6.01 14.10 12.82
N ASP A 248 5.83 14.70 11.62
CA ASP A 248 6.02 16.15 11.43
C ASP A 248 5.02 16.94 12.28
N TYR A 249 3.77 16.50 12.33
CA TYR A 249 2.72 17.12 13.15
C TYR A 249 2.92 16.86 14.65
N LEU A 250 3.32 15.65 15.03
CA LEU A 250 3.66 15.37 16.44
C LEU A 250 4.77 16.30 16.93
N ASN A 251 5.83 16.47 16.13
CA ASN A 251 6.96 17.36 16.48
C ASN A 251 6.54 18.85 16.58
N LYS A 252 5.46 19.24 15.94
CA LYS A 252 4.84 20.56 16.03
C LYS A 252 3.86 20.71 17.18
N GLY A 253 3.68 19.68 18.01
CA GLY A 253 2.79 19.72 19.16
C GLY A 253 1.34 19.36 18.88
N TYR A 254 1.05 18.75 17.73
CA TYR A 254 -0.28 18.21 17.52
C TYR A 254 -0.49 16.93 18.32
N LEU A 255 -1.67 16.79 18.88
CA LEU A 255 -2.08 15.56 19.55
C LEU A 255 -2.32 14.45 18.54
N LYS A 256 -1.83 13.24 18.83
CA LYS A 256 -2.01 12.07 17.96
C LYS A 256 -3.49 11.76 17.70
N GLU A 257 -4.33 11.97 18.71
CA GLU A 257 -5.78 11.78 18.64
C GLU A 257 -6.42 12.73 17.60
N ALA A 258 -5.98 13.99 17.59
CA ALA A 258 -6.45 14.98 16.64
C ALA A 258 -6.01 14.61 15.20
N ILE A 259 -4.76 14.17 15.03
CA ILE A 259 -4.26 13.75 13.71
C ILE A 259 -5.03 12.54 13.20
N VAL A 260 -5.24 11.50 14.04
CA VAL A 260 -5.98 10.28 13.67
C VAL A 260 -7.41 10.61 13.29
N ASN A 261 -8.11 11.41 14.11
CA ASN A 261 -9.49 11.81 13.82
C ASN A 261 -9.56 12.61 12.50
N TYR A 262 -8.65 13.57 12.29
CA TYR A 262 -8.60 14.34 11.05
C TYR A 262 -8.35 13.45 9.83
N VAL A 263 -7.39 12.52 9.92
CA VAL A 263 -7.06 11.55 8.86
C VAL A 263 -8.24 10.63 8.56
N ALA A 264 -9.01 10.22 9.59
CA ALA A 264 -10.21 9.44 9.40
C ALA A 264 -11.27 10.19 8.56
N LEU A 265 -11.41 11.50 8.74
CA LEU A 265 -12.35 12.34 7.99
C LEU A 265 -11.83 12.74 6.60
N LEU A 266 -10.58 12.40 6.23
CA LEU A 266 -10.04 12.67 4.90
C LEU A 266 -10.55 11.66 3.87
N GLY A 267 -11.77 11.88 3.40
CA GLY A 267 -12.40 11.02 2.39
C GLY A 267 -13.37 9.99 2.98
N TRP A 268 -13.79 10.19 4.22
CA TRP A 268 -14.88 9.44 4.84
C TRP A 268 -15.79 10.40 5.63
N ASN A 269 -17.08 10.08 5.68
CA ASN A 269 -18.09 10.82 6.41
C ASN A 269 -18.95 9.83 7.23
N PRO A 270 -19.20 10.09 8.53
CA PRO A 270 -19.98 9.21 9.39
C PRO A 270 -21.50 9.17 9.04
N GLY A 271 -21.96 10.07 8.16
CA GLY A 271 -23.39 10.20 7.84
C GLY A 271 -24.15 11.11 8.81
N ASP A 272 -23.46 11.72 9.76
CA ASP A 272 -24.02 12.66 10.74
C ASP A 272 -23.10 13.90 10.89
N GLU A 273 -23.40 14.79 11.85
CA GLU A 273 -22.69 16.05 12.05
C GLU A 273 -21.47 15.93 13.00
N ARG A 274 -21.14 14.74 13.45
CA ARG A 274 -20.00 14.53 14.35
C ARG A 274 -18.68 14.74 13.62
N GLU A 275 -17.79 15.49 14.23
CA GLU A 275 -16.43 15.73 13.74
C GLU A 275 -15.35 15.21 14.72
N PHE A 276 -15.72 14.82 15.93
CA PHE A 276 -14.78 14.39 16.97
C PHE A 276 -15.08 12.97 17.40
N PHE A 277 -14.08 12.13 17.29
CA PHE A 277 -14.17 10.70 17.56
C PHE A 277 -12.95 10.20 18.31
N THR A 278 -13.16 9.39 19.31
CA THR A 278 -12.13 8.46 19.79
C THR A 278 -11.93 7.34 18.79
N LEU A 279 -10.83 6.58 18.91
CA LEU A 279 -10.60 5.42 18.02
C LEU A 279 -11.72 4.39 18.13
N GLY A 280 -12.28 4.17 19.33
CA GLY A 280 -13.42 3.27 19.53
C GLY A 280 -14.67 3.75 18.79
N GLU A 281 -15.02 5.02 18.91
CA GLU A 281 -16.16 5.62 18.20
C GLU A 281 -15.96 5.61 16.67
N LEU A 282 -14.70 5.73 16.19
CA LEU A 282 -14.39 5.55 14.77
C LEU A 282 -14.64 4.12 14.33
N ILE A 283 -14.25 3.12 15.14
CA ILE A 283 -14.54 1.70 14.84
C ILE A 283 -16.05 1.48 14.74
N ASP A 284 -16.80 2.00 15.70
CA ASP A 284 -18.26 1.81 15.74
C ASP A 284 -18.99 2.49 14.58
N ALA A 285 -18.48 3.65 14.12
CA ALA A 285 -19.13 4.46 13.09
C ALA A 285 -18.67 4.13 11.67
N PHE A 286 -17.51 3.47 11.49
CA PHE A 286 -16.90 3.32 10.17
C PHE A 286 -17.71 2.41 9.25
N SER A 287 -18.01 2.91 8.06
CA SER A 287 -18.65 2.15 6.99
C SER A 287 -18.00 2.47 5.64
N ILE A 288 -18.06 1.53 4.71
CA ILE A 288 -17.57 1.73 3.33
C ILE A 288 -18.47 2.73 2.60
N GLU A 289 -19.76 2.75 2.88
CA GLU A 289 -20.75 3.65 2.28
C GLU A 289 -20.43 5.13 2.56
N GLY A 290 -19.78 5.40 3.69
CA GLY A 290 -19.32 6.75 4.06
C GLY A 290 -18.09 7.21 3.28
N MET A 291 -17.44 6.33 2.51
CA MET A 291 -16.22 6.67 1.76
C MET A 291 -16.52 7.53 0.54
N SER A 292 -15.73 8.59 0.38
CA SER A 292 -15.89 9.56 -0.71
C SER A 292 -15.39 9.01 -2.05
N LYS A 293 -16.19 9.25 -3.09
CA LYS A 293 -15.80 9.03 -4.50
C LYS A 293 -14.94 10.16 -5.09
N SER A 294 -14.76 11.23 -4.34
CA SER A 294 -13.95 12.38 -4.75
C SER A 294 -12.68 12.49 -3.92
N PRO A 295 -11.56 12.96 -4.49
CA PRO A 295 -10.34 13.20 -3.74
C PRO A 295 -10.56 14.15 -2.55
N ALA A 296 -9.90 13.85 -1.43
CA ALA A 296 -9.94 14.70 -0.24
C ALA A 296 -8.80 15.72 -0.30
N ILE A 297 -9.11 17.00 -0.07
CA ILE A 297 -8.08 18.05 0.02
C ILE A 297 -7.62 18.14 1.48
N PHE A 298 -6.30 18.09 1.68
CA PHE A 298 -5.68 18.28 2.98
C PHE A 298 -5.70 19.76 3.37
N ASP A 299 -6.42 20.08 4.43
CA ASP A 299 -6.52 21.44 4.99
C ASP A 299 -5.82 21.50 6.35
N VAL A 300 -4.65 22.12 6.39
CA VAL A 300 -3.88 22.30 7.63
C VAL A 300 -4.61 23.20 8.63
N ASN A 301 -5.43 24.15 8.18
CA ASN A 301 -6.17 25.01 9.09
C ASN A 301 -7.26 24.22 9.82
N LYS A 302 -7.96 23.33 9.10
CA LYS A 302 -8.93 22.41 9.72
C LYS A 302 -8.26 21.49 10.72
N LEU A 303 -7.10 20.92 10.39
CA LEU A 303 -6.34 20.09 11.32
C LEU A 303 -5.90 20.89 12.56
N THR A 304 -5.41 22.11 12.36
CA THR A 304 -5.01 23.00 13.48
C THR A 304 -6.19 23.35 14.38
N TRP A 305 -7.33 23.70 13.79
CA TRP A 305 -8.56 23.93 14.55
C TRP A 305 -8.97 22.69 15.35
N MET A 306 -9.00 21.53 14.72
CA MET A 306 -9.35 20.28 15.40
C MET A 306 -8.38 19.97 16.53
N ASN A 307 -7.08 20.16 16.32
CA ASN A 307 -6.07 19.98 17.36
C ASN A 307 -6.30 20.91 18.56
N ALA A 308 -6.66 22.17 18.31
CA ALA A 308 -6.98 23.11 19.37
C ALA A 308 -8.21 22.66 20.19
N GLU A 309 -9.23 22.10 19.54
CA GLU A 309 -10.39 21.53 20.23
C GLU A 309 -10.04 20.32 21.09
N TYR A 310 -9.16 19.43 20.60
CA TYR A 310 -8.63 18.31 21.40
C TYR A 310 -7.83 18.79 22.61
N ILE A 311 -6.96 19.81 22.44
CA ILE A 311 -6.19 20.40 23.53
C ILE A 311 -7.12 20.99 24.61
N ARG A 312 -8.20 21.69 24.23
CA ARG A 312 -9.18 22.26 25.18
C ARG A 312 -9.91 21.19 26.00
N ARG A 313 -9.99 19.97 25.52
CA ARG A 313 -10.63 18.84 26.21
C ARG A 313 -9.69 18.08 27.14
N LEU A 314 -8.39 18.40 27.13
CA LEU A 314 -7.43 17.79 28.05
C LEU A 314 -7.71 18.20 29.49
N THR A 315 -7.46 17.28 30.41
CA THR A 315 -7.37 17.65 31.83
C THR A 315 -6.14 18.54 32.08
N PRO A 316 -6.13 19.37 33.16
CA PRO A 316 -4.96 20.21 33.46
C PRO A 316 -3.64 19.42 33.52
N ASP A 317 -3.66 18.21 34.11
CA ASP A 317 -2.48 17.35 34.20
C ASP A 317 -2.02 16.84 32.85
N ALA A 318 -2.96 16.37 32.00
CA ALA A 318 -2.65 15.93 30.65
C ALA A 318 -2.14 17.08 29.77
N PHE A 319 -2.73 18.26 29.90
CA PHE A 319 -2.24 19.46 29.21
C PHE A 319 -0.82 19.81 29.66
N THR A 320 -0.57 19.82 30.96
CA THR A 320 0.76 20.10 31.51
C THR A 320 1.79 19.10 31.00
N ALA A 321 1.48 17.80 31.05
CA ALA A 321 2.37 16.75 30.55
C ALA A 321 2.68 16.92 29.05
N HIS A 322 1.69 17.31 28.25
CA HIS A 322 1.86 17.55 26.83
C HIS A 322 2.68 18.81 26.53
N ALA A 323 2.48 19.88 27.27
CA ALA A 323 3.11 21.18 27.07
C ALA A 323 4.55 21.27 27.59
N MET A 324 4.89 20.53 28.67
CA MET A 324 6.20 20.58 29.31
C MET A 324 7.41 20.45 28.39
N PRO A 325 7.45 19.52 27.41
CA PRO A 325 8.58 19.41 26.48
C PRO A 325 8.84 20.71 25.70
N TYR A 326 7.79 21.46 25.37
CA TYR A 326 7.90 22.71 24.61
C TYR A 326 8.34 23.88 25.50
N TYR A 327 7.92 23.93 26.77
CA TYR A 327 8.42 24.91 27.74
C TYR A 327 9.89 24.72 28.07
N CYS A 328 10.36 23.49 28.19
CA CYS A 328 11.77 23.21 28.46
C CYS A 328 12.67 23.68 27.28
N LEU A 329 12.21 23.57 26.03
CA LEU A 329 12.91 24.07 24.86
C LEU A 329 13.02 25.62 24.86
N LEU A 330 11.99 26.33 25.32
CA LEU A 330 12.02 27.79 25.46
C LEU A 330 13.02 28.26 26.54
N TYR A 331 13.16 27.50 27.64
CA TYR A 331 14.08 27.83 28.73
C TYR A 331 15.57 27.57 28.38
N THR A 332 15.84 26.68 27.45
CA THR A 332 17.20 26.37 26.96
C THR A 332 17.63 27.22 25.77
N SER A 333 16.71 27.96 25.15
CA SER A 333 17.04 28.93 24.11
C SER A 333 17.56 30.23 24.77
N PRO A 334 18.76 30.76 24.35
CA PRO A 334 19.23 32.04 24.91
C PRO A 334 18.17 33.12 24.65
N SER A 335 17.79 33.80 25.75
CA SER A 335 16.88 34.94 25.63
C SER A 335 17.53 36.03 24.77
N PRO A 336 16.77 36.82 23.97
CA PRO A 336 17.32 38.03 23.34
C PRO A 336 18.00 39.00 24.33
N ARG A 337 17.73 38.90 25.62
CA ARG A 337 18.43 39.65 26.68
C ARG A 337 19.83 39.15 26.97
N ASP A 338 20.11 37.88 26.69
CA ASP A 338 21.44 37.29 26.91
C ASP A 338 22.46 37.74 25.86
N TYR A 339 21.98 38.19 24.67
CA TYR A 339 22.81 38.81 23.63
C TYR A 339 23.05 40.32 23.81
N ALA A 340 22.33 40.99 24.72
CA ALA A 340 22.49 42.41 24.95
C ALA A 340 23.48 42.73 26.08
N ALA A 341 24.09 41.71 26.69
CA ALA A 341 25.03 41.84 27.80
C ALA A 341 26.47 41.38 27.50
N SER A 342 26.80 41.14 26.22
CA SER A 342 28.17 40.82 25.77
C SER A 342 28.77 41.88 24.89
#